data_484b7ba8328e33f9aba625968c613fe6
#
_entry.id   484b7ba8328e33f9aba625968c613fe6
#
_cell.length_a   1.000
_cell.length_b   1.000
_cell.length_c   1.000
_cell.angle_alpha   90.00
_cell.angle_beta   90.00
_cell.angle_gamma   90.00
#
_symmetry.space_group_name_H-M   'P 1'
#
loop_
_entity.id
_entity.type
_entity.pdbx_description
1 polymer ?
#
loop_
_entity_poly.entity_id
_entity_poly.type
_entity_poly.pdbx_seq_one_letter_code
_entity_poly.pdbx_strand_id
1 'polypeptide(L)'
;MELVRKLLDVPRRVDLTPQSRKEFHRLVHELGIEDDRKTLQRAEGRLPSALAPWLRPALWAYLRYTRGMEKQRGNAGELRVGEMLGRLGWRWTVSRSVVLRDGNSWAEVDLLAIGPGGVCPIEVKHWGHWVKLGIKEAWVWRADTRKWQKRESPVNQASRGAAAIRRRLHAEGIEAPVMPLVIMVGTQKLERTRESAEEDLGMPIFYGHLGPRQAMEHLRSLPQALDDGTIRHIVEALRDK
;
A
#
# COMPACT_ATOMS: atom_id res chain seq x y z
N MET A 1 3.25 -19.89 0.85
CA MET A 1 2.18 -18.92 1.15
C MET A 1 2.10 -18.55 2.63
N GLU A 2 2.29 -19.50 3.53
CA GLU A 2 2.35 -19.29 4.98
C GLU A 2 3.48 -18.36 5.45
N LEU A 3 4.55 -18.26 4.69
CA LEU A 3 5.74 -17.48 5.01
C LEU A 3 5.60 -15.98 4.68
N VAL A 4 4.85 -15.62 3.66
CA VAL A 4 4.52 -14.21 3.36
C VAL A 4 3.76 -13.60 4.53
N ARG A 5 2.97 -14.41 5.20
CA ARG A 5 2.21 -14.06 6.37
C ARG A 5 3.09 -13.71 7.58
N LYS A 6 4.17 -14.49 7.84
CA LYS A 6 5.10 -14.26 8.96
C LYS A 6 5.99 -13.03 8.82
N LEU A 7 6.04 -12.43 7.61
CA LEU A 7 6.93 -11.30 7.31
C LEU A 7 6.37 -9.93 7.67
N LEU A 8 5.13 -9.87 8.11
CA LEU A 8 4.36 -8.63 8.17
C LEU A 8 4.19 -8.04 9.56
N ASP A 9 4.77 -8.68 10.55
CA ASP A 9 4.73 -8.21 11.91
C ASP A 9 5.94 -7.35 12.24
N VAL A 10 5.72 -6.07 12.43
CA VAL A 10 6.65 -5.21 13.14
C VAL A 10 5.98 -4.64 14.38
N PRO A 11 5.85 -5.42 15.45
CA PRO A 11 5.85 -4.84 16.77
C PRO A 11 7.32 -4.54 17.08
N ARG A 12 7.68 -3.30 17.37
CA ARG A 12 8.97 -2.93 17.94
C ARG A 12 10.08 -3.98 17.71
N ARG A 13 10.74 -4.00 16.51
CA ARG A 13 11.83 -4.92 16.14
C ARG A 13 11.44 -6.41 16.22
N VAL A 14 10.74 -6.91 15.24
CA VAL A 14 10.80 -8.34 14.94
C VAL A 14 11.99 -8.55 14.01
N ASP A 15 13.03 -9.16 14.53
CA ASP A 15 14.08 -9.73 13.71
C ASP A 15 13.48 -10.89 12.92
N LEU A 16 13.15 -10.60 11.65
CA LEU A 16 12.84 -11.64 10.68
C LEU A 16 14.02 -12.60 10.63
N THR A 17 13.78 -13.89 10.82
CA THR A 17 14.86 -14.85 10.68
C THR A 17 15.48 -14.73 9.28
N PRO A 18 16.76 -14.94 9.09
CA PRO A 18 17.42 -14.85 7.79
C PRO A 18 16.72 -15.73 6.72
N GLN A 19 16.06 -16.80 7.14
CA GLN A 19 15.35 -17.72 6.28
C GLN A 19 14.02 -17.17 5.78
N SER A 20 13.24 -16.52 6.65
CA SER A 20 11.99 -15.86 6.27
C SER A 20 12.23 -14.63 5.36
N ARG A 21 13.34 -13.91 5.51
CA ARG A 21 13.74 -12.85 4.57
C ARG A 21 14.04 -13.40 3.18
N LYS A 22 14.82 -14.49 3.09
CA LYS A 22 15.16 -15.11 1.80
C LYS A 22 13.92 -15.59 1.05
N GLU A 23 12.97 -16.19 1.76
CA GLU A 23 11.76 -16.75 1.17
C GLU A 23 10.77 -15.65 0.74
N PHE A 24 10.65 -14.57 1.50
CA PHE A 24 9.93 -13.37 1.09
C PHE A 24 10.52 -12.74 -0.18
N HIS A 25 11.85 -12.53 -0.19
CA HIS A 25 12.51 -11.99 -1.38
C HIS A 25 12.34 -12.90 -2.60
N ARG A 26 12.34 -14.22 -2.41
CA ARG A 26 12.07 -15.19 -3.47
C ARG A 26 10.64 -15.04 -4.01
N LEU A 27 9.63 -15.00 -3.14
CA LEU A 27 8.22 -14.84 -3.53
C LEU A 27 7.95 -13.51 -4.21
N VAL A 28 8.46 -12.41 -3.67
CA VAL A 28 8.35 -11.08 -4.29
C VAL A 28 9.06 -11.06 -5.66
N HIS A 29 10.18 -11.75 -5.79
CA HIS A 29 10.91 -11.88 -7.05
C HIS A 29 10.13 -12.73 -8.06
N GLU A 30 9.54 -13.86 -7.65
CA GLU A 30 8.74 -14.74 -8.51
C GLU A 30 7.46 -14.04 -9.02
N LEU A 31 6.72 -13.36 -8.14
CA LEU A 31 5.55 -12.55 -8.52
C LEU A 31 5.93 -11.39 -9.43
N GLY A 32 7.06 -10.72 -9.15
CA GLY A 32 7.59 -9.65 -9.99
C GLY A 32 7.99 -10.13 -11.38
N ILE A 33 8.58 -11.34 -11.51
CA ILE A 33 8.96 -11.94 -12.79
C ILE A 33 7.72 -12.28 -13.63
N GLU A 34 6.66 -12.80 -13.03
CA GLU A 34 5.44 -13.13 -13.77
C GLU A 34 4.78 -11.89 -14.36
N ASP A 35 4.72 -10.82 -13.60
CA ASP A 35 4.17 -9.55 -14.06
C ASP A 35 5.08 -8.88 -15.12
N ASP A 36 6.39 -9.05 -15.00
CA ASP A 36 7.38 -8.62 -15.98
C ASP A 36 7.26 -9.40 -17.29
N ARG A 37 6.99 -10.71 -17.23
CA ARG A 37 6.74 -11.53 -18.42
C ARG A 37 5.51 -11.05 -19.19
N LYS A 38 4.39 -10.80 -18.53
CA LYS A 38 3.17 -10.28 -19.17
C LYS A 38 3.40 -8.92 -19.82
N THR A 39 4.16 -8.05 -19.17
CA THR A 39 4.52 -6.73 -19.72
C THR A 39 5.46 -6.84 -20.90
N LEU A 40 6.43 -7.75 -20.82
CA LEU A 40 7.36 -8.04 -21.90
C LEU A 40 6.61 -8.57 -23.14
N GLN A 41 5.71 -9.54 -22.97
CA GLN A 41 4.88 -10.07 -24.06
C GLN A 41 4.04 -8.99 -24.75
N ARG A 42 3.46 -8.06 -23.98
CA ARG A 42 2.71 -6.92 -24.55
C ARG A 42 3.61 -5.95 -25.32
N ALA A 43 4.84 -5.73 -24.86
CA ALA A 43 5.79 -4.86 -25.51
C ALA A 43 6.38 -5.53 -26.77
N GLU A 44 6.68 -6.83 -26.71
CA GLU A 44 7.13 -7.63 -27.85
C GLU A 44 6.08 -7.67 -28.96
N GLY A 45 4.79 -7.80 -28.63
CA GLY A 45 3.70 -7.78 -29.62
C GLY A 45 3.53 -6.45 -30.36
N ARG A 46 4.23 -5.39 -29.94
CA ARG A 46 4.28 -4.08 -30.63
C ARG A 46 5.55 -3.90 -31.47
N LEU A 47 6.50 -4.82 -31.39
CA LEU A 47 7.73 -4.78 -32.16
C LEU A 47 7.57 -5.57 -33.47
N PRO A 48 8.23 -5.14 -34.56
CA PRO A 48 8.34 -5.97 -35.77
C PRO A 48 8.93 -7.33 -35.40
N SER A 49 8.32 -8.41 -35.88
CA SER A 49 8.69 -9.79 -35.52
C SER A 49 10.16 -10.14 -35.75
N ALA A 50 10.78 -9.54 -36.76
CA ALA A 50 12.19 -9.71 -37.06
C ALA A 50 13.17 -9.10 -36.05
N LEU A 51 12.72 -8.07 -35.29
CA LEU A 51 13.55 -7.33 -34.32
C LEU A 51 13.30 -7.78 -32.87
N ALA A 52 12.17 -8.40 -32.61
CA ALA A 52 11.76 -8.80 -31.25
C ALA A 52 12.80 -9.69 -30.54
N PRO A 53 13.38 -10.73 -31.14
CA PRO A 53 14.39 -11.59 -30.49
C PRO A 53 15.65 -10.84 -30.05
N TRP A 54 16.09 -9.89 -30.88
CA TRP A 54 17.32 -9.11 -30.61
C TRP A 54 17.14 -8.03 -29.57
N LEU A 55 15.96 -7.42 -29.51
CA LEU A 55 15.65 -6.35 -28.58
C LEU A 55 15.15 -6.86 -27.21
N ARG A 56 14.78 -8.12 -27.12
CA ARG A 56 14.25 -8.75 -25.91
C ARG A 56 15.14 -8.58 -24.67
N PRO A 57 16.46 -8.84 -24.72
CA PRO A 57 17.33 -8.67 -23.55
C PRO A 57 17.41 -7.20 -23.08
N ALA A 58 17.53 -6.27 -24.05
CA ALA A 58 17.57 -4.84 -23.75
C ALA A 58 16.25 -4.33 -23.17
N LEU A 59 15.12 -4.77 -23.72
CA LEU A 59 13.78 -4.44 -23.23
C LEU A 59 13.56 -5.00 -21.82
N TRP A 60 14.04 -6.21 -21.55
CA TRP A 60 13.99 -6.84 -20.23
C TRP A 60 14.83 -6.07 -19.19
N ALA A 61 16.05 -5.69 -19.55
CA ALA A 61 16.92 -4.88 -18.69
C ALA A 61 16.32 -3.52 -18.42
N TYR A 62 15.72 -2.86 -19.40
CA TYR A 62 15.03 -1.58 -19.27
C TYR A 62 13.81 -1.68 -18.35
N LEU A 63 12.95 -2.69 -18.52
CA LEU A 63 11.78 -2.91 -17.68
C LEU A 63 12.17 -3.19 -16.22
N ARG A 64 13.20 -4.01 -16.00
CA ARG A 64 13.72 -4.25 -14.64
C ARG A 64 14.31 -3.00 -14.01
N TYR A 65 15.04 -2.21 -14.76
CA TYR A 65 15.64 -0.97 -14.27
C TYR A 65 14.55 0.06 -13.88
N THR A 66 13.58 0.31 -14.75
CA THR A 66 12.53 1.28 -14.53
C THR A 66 11.60 0.87 -13.38
N ARG A 67 11.19 -0.41 -13.33
CA ARG A 67 10.37 -0.94 -12.23
C ARG A 67 11.13 -1.02 -10.92
N GLY A 68 12.41 -1.36 -10.97
CA GLY A 68 13.27 -1.35 -9.78
C GLY A 68 13.33 0.04 -9.13
N MET A 69 13.45 1.08 -9.93
CA MET A 69 13.45 2.47 -9.47
C MET A 69 12.09 2.91 -8.92
N GLU A 70 10.99 2.57 -9.59
CA GLU A 70 9.63 2.89 -9.09
C GLU A 70 9.33 2.15 -7.78
N LYS A 71 9.71 0.88 -7.68
CA LYS A 71 9.54 0.07 -6.47
C LYS A 71 10.41 0.58 -5.32
N GLN A 72 11.66 0.98 -5.59
CA GLN A 72 12.52 1.57 -4.56
C GLN A 72 11.96 2.89 -4.03
N ARG A 73 11.39 3.74 -4.89
CA ARG A 73 10.74 4.99 -4.47
C ARG A 73 9.47 4.72 -3.66
N GLY A 74 8.65 3.74 -4.05
CA GLY A 74 7.48 3.29 -3.29
C GLY A 74 7.89 2.84 -1.90
N ASN A 75 8.80 1.88 -1.82
CA ASN A 75 9.30 1.34 -0.56
C ASN A 75 9.94 2.41 0.35
N ALA A 76 10.66 3.38 -0.21
CA ALA A 76 11.23 4.49 0.56
C ALA A 76 10.14 5.42 1.13
N GLY A 77 9.06 5.65 0.38
CA GLY A 77 7.90 6.40 0.84
C GLY A 77 7.20 5.70 2.01
N GLU A 78 6.90 4.42 1.86
CA GLU A 78 6.28 3.58 2.89
C GLU A 78 7.15 3.49 4.16
N LEU A 79 8.46 3.29 3.99
CA LEU A 79 9.42 3.25 5.10
C LEU A 79 9.39 4.56 5.89
N ARG A 80 9.49 5.70 5.21
CA ARG A 80 9.48 7.02 5.84
C ARG A 80 8.18 7.30 6.58
N VAL A 81 7.03 6.95 5.98
CA VAL A 81 5.72 7.10 6.63
C VAL A 81 5.62 6.17 7.83
N GLY A 82 6.02 4.90 7.69
CA GLY A 82 6.02 3.92 8.77
C GLY A 82 6.88 4.34 9.97
N GLU A 83 8.09 4.88 9.72
CA GLU A 83 8.96 5.43 10.76
C GLU A 83 8.31 6.62 11.49
N MET A 84 7.61 7.49 10.75
CA MET A 84 6.93 8.62 11.36
C MET A 84 5.73 8.17 12.19
N LEU A 85 4.91 7.26 11.67
CA LEU A 85 3.76 6.71 12.39
C LEU A 85 4.18 5.84 13.59
N GLY A 86 5.37 5.26 13.58
CA GLY A 86 5.96 4.59 14.74
C GLY A 86 6.13 5.50 15.98
N ARG A 87 6.00 6.83 15.80
CA ARG A 87 6.02 7.83 16.89
C ARG A 87 4.62 8.17 17.43
N LEU A 88 3.58 7.46 17.03
CA LEU A 88 2.21 7.67 17.53
C LEU A 88 2.09 7.50 19.04
N GLY A 89 2.90 6.63 19.63
CA GLY A 89 2.95 6.36 21.05
C GLY A 89 2.76 4.88 21.37
N TRP A 90 2.94 4.51 22.63
CA TRP A 90 2.99 3.11 23.10
C TRP A 90 1.67 2.33 22.95
N ARG A 91 0.54 3.03 22.87
CA ARG A 91 -0.78 2.42 22.67
C ARG A 91 -1.10 2.13 21.20
N TRP A 92 -0.22 2.49 20.28
CA TRP A 92 -0.39 2.25 18.86
C TRP A 92 0.59 1.17 18.38
N THR A 93 0.09 0.23 17.62
CA THR A 93 0.88 -0.73 16.85
C THR A 93 0.82 -0.34 15.38
N VAL A 94 1.98 -0.22 14.74
CA VAL A 94 2.08 0.08 13.30
C VAL A 94 2.82 -1.06 12.63
N SER A 95 2.12 -1.77 11.75
CA SER A 95 2.66 -2.86 10.93
C SER A 95 2.76 -2.41 9.48
N ARG A 96 3.74 -2.95 8.72
CA ARG A 96 3.95 -2.63 7.31
C ARG A 96 3.69 -3.83 6.44
N SER A 97 3.21 -3.57 5.21
CA SER A 97 2.97 -4.59 4.18
C SER A 97 2.11 -5.75 4.71
N VAL A 98 0.95 -5.45 5.29
CA VAL A 98 0.05 -6.47 5.83
C VAL A 98 -0.72 -7.11 4.70
N VAL A 99 -0.61 -8.43 4.56
CA VAL A 99 -1.34 -9.21 3.54
C VAL A 99 -2.40 -10.05 4.22
N LEU A 100 -3.64 -9.84 3.84
CA LEU A 100 -4.80 -10.55 4.39
C LEU A 100 -5.43 -11.43 3.32
N ARG A 101 -5.81 -12.63 3.70
CA ARG A 101 -6.63 -13.48 2.85
C ARG A 101 -8.07 -12.96 2.85
N ASP A 102 -8.64 -12.79 1.67
CA ASP A 102 -9.98 -12.30 1.46
C ASP A 102 -10.73 -13.26 0.52
N GLY A 103 -11.34 -14.29 1.10
CA GLY A 103 -11.92 -15.41 0.35
C GLY A 103 -10.85 -16.11 -0.50
N ASN A 104 -11.02 -16.07 -1.83
CA ASN A 104 -10.06 -16.62 -2.80
C ASN A 104 -9.02 -15.58 -3.28
N SER A 105 -9.07 -14.35 -2.77
CA SER A 105 -8.15 -13.27 -3.12
C SER A 105 -7.29 -12.85 -1.93
N TRP A 106 -6.35 -11.94 -2.19
CA TRP A 106 -5.48 -11.34 -1.19
C TRP A 106 -5.63 -9.84 -1.22
N ALA A 107 -5.72 -9.23 -0.05
CA ALA A 107 -5.64 -7.79 0.12
C ALA A 107 -4.30 -7.44 0.75
N GLU A 108 -3.57 -6.53 0.13
CA GLU A 108 -2.33 -5.95 0.66
C GLU A 108 -2.65 -4.56 1.22
N VAL A 109 -2.10 -4.26 2.39
CA VAL A 109 -2.21 -2.98 3.08
C VAL A 109 -0.79 -2.48 3.35
N ASP A 110 -0.41 -1.34 2.78
CA ASP A 110 0.96 -0.82 2.89
C ASP A 110 1.37 -0.59 4.35
N LEU A 111 0.49 0.04 5.14
CA LEU A 111 0.66 0.23 6.58
C LEU A 111 -0.66 -0.02 7.30
N LEU A 112 -0.59 -0.62 8.47
CA LEU A 112 -1.72 -0.85 9.36
C LEU A 112 -1.41 -0.27 10.73
N ALA A 113 -2.17 0.74 11.13
CA ALA A 113 -2.11 1.32 12.47
C ALA A 113 -3.29 0.82 13.32
N ILE A 114 -3.02 0.23 14.48
CA ILE A 114 -4.02 -0.26 15.43
C ILE A 114 -3.78 0.45 16.75
N GLY A 115 -4.81 1.09 17.27
CA GLY A 115 -4.68 1.85 18.52
C GLY A 115 -6.03 2.28 19.11
N PRO A 116 -6.02 3.19 20.10
CA PRO A 116 -7.24 3.58 20.82
C PRO A 116 -8.37 4.06 19.93
N GLY A 117 -8.06 4.72 18.81
CA GLY A 117 -9.06 5.24 17.87
C GLY A 117 -9.65 4.19 16.95
N GLY A 118 -9.05 2.98 16.83
CA GLY A 118 -9.52 1.93 15.94
C GLY A 118 -8.41 1.30 15.11
N VAL A 119 -8.81 0.68 14.02
CA VAL A 119 -7.95 -0.01 13.03
C VAL A 119 -7.90 0.82 11.77
N CYS A 120 -6.72 1.32 11.42
CA CYS A 120 -6.53 2.25 10.31
C CYS A 120 -5.62 1.62 9.24
N PRO A 121 -6.17 0.98 8.20
CA PRO A 121 -5.41 0.62 7.01
C PRO A 121 -5.02 1.88 6.23
N ILE A 122 -3.76 1.96 5.86
CA ILE A 122 -3.15 3.14 5.26
C ILE A 122 -2.52 2.74 3.93
N GLU A 123 -3.00 3.37 2.88
CA GLU A 123 -2.40 3.25 1.55
C GLU A 123 -1.40 4.38 1.34
N VAL A 124 -0.17 4.04 0.98
CA VAL A 124 0.91 5.02 0.76
C VAL A 124 1.28 5.07 -0.71
N LYS A 125 1.23 6.25 -1.30
CA LYS A 125 1.67 6.46 -2.69
C LYS A 125 2.75 7.52 -2.77
N HIS A 126 3.85 7.17 -3.40
CA HIS A 126 4.90 8.11 -3.78
C HIS A 126 4.78 8.43 -5.27
N TRP A 127 3.78 9.26 -5.60
CA TRP A 127 3.53 9.68 -6.98
C TRP A 127 4.12 11.08 -7.26
N GLY A 128 4.09 11.47 -8.51
CA GLY A 128 4.63 12.76 -8.96
C GLY A 128 3.86 13.98 -8.43
N HIS A 129 4.34 15.15 -8.80
CA HIS A 129 3.91 16.42 -8.24
C HIS A 129 2.42 16.74 -8.42
N TRP A 130 1.79 16.27 -9.48
CA TRP A 130 0.40 16.60 -9.80
C TRP A 130 -0.42 15.34 -10.02
N VAL A 131 -1.52 15.23 -9.28
CA VAL A 131 -2.41 14.09 -9.30
C VAL A 131 -3.86 14.55 -9.37
N LYS A 132 -4.65 13.90 -10.24
CA LYS A 132 -6.11 13.97 -10.23
C LYS A 132 -6.62 12.68 -9.63
N LEU A 133 -7.39 12.77 -8.54
CA LEU A 133 -7.83 11.65 -7.76
C LEU A 133 -9.32 11.41 -7.93
N GLY A 134 -9.68 10.21 -8.34
CA GLY A 134 -11.04 9.68 -8.36
C GLY A 134 -11.16 8.46 -7.45
N ILE A 135 -12.37 7.90 -7.34
CA ILE A 135 -12.65 6.74 -6.48
C ILE A 135 -11.98 5.48 -7.04
N LYS A 136 -12.22 5.16 -8.30
CA LYS A 136 -11.69 3.95 -8.95
C LYS A 136 -10.35 4.17 -9.63
N GLU A 137 -10.13 5.37 -10.15
CA GLU A 137 -9.02 5.72 -11.00
C GLU A 137 -8.35 7.01 -10.54
N ALA A 138 -7.06 7.09 -10.77
CA ALA A 138 -6.29 8.31 -10.58
C ALA A 138 -5.44 8.61 -11.82
N TRP A 139 -5.11 9.86 -12.01
CA TRP A 139 -4.28 10.33 -13.11
C TRP A 139 -3.07 11.05 -12.55
N VAL A 140 -1.89 10.57 -12.90
CA VAL A 140 -0.61 11.11 -12.43
C VAL A 140 0.05 11.84 -13.60
N TRP A 141 0.41 13.10 -13.39
CA TRP A 141 1.18 13.85 -14.38
C TRP A 141 2.62 13.36 -14.45
N ARG A 142 3.04 12.97 -15.63
CA ARG A 142 4.41 12.55 -15.92
C ARG A 142 5.16 13.70 -16.58
N ALA A 143 6.10 14.31 -15.84
CA ALA A 143 6.88 15.44 -16.34
C ALA A 143 7.82 15.06 -17.49
N ASP A 144 8.33 13.82 -17.49
CA ASP A 144 9.21 13.27 -18.53
C ASP A 144 8.52 13.15 -19.90
N THR A 145 7.26 12.73 -19.90
CA THR A 145 6.48 12.55 -21.13
C THR A 145 5.47 13.67 -21.39
N ARG A 146 5.29 14.58 -20.43
CA ARG A 146 4.26 15.63 -20.44
C ARG A 146 2.86 15.09 -20.71
N LYS A 147 2.54 13.94 -20.11
CA LYS A 147 1.24 13.26 -20.27
C LYS A 147 0.68 12.81 -18.93
N TRP A 148 -0.64 12.75 -18.88
CA TRP A 148 -1.35 12.10 -17.79
C TRP A 148 -1.29 10.58 -17.94
N GLN A 149 -0.88 9.91 -16.88
CA GLN A 149 -0.87 8.46 -16.80
C GLN A 149 -1.99 8.00 -15.88
N LYS A 150 -2.88 7.15 -16.40
CA LYS A 150 -3.93 6.49 -15.63
C LYS A 150 -3.34 5.44 -14.71
N ARG A 151 -3.82 5.39 -13.48
CA ARG A 151 -3.45 4.43 -12.43
C ARG A 151 -4.71 3.98 -11.70
N GLU A 152 -4.63 2.86 -10.99
CA GLU A 152 -5.65 2.52 -10.00
C GLU A 152 -5.64 3.54 -8.86
N SER A 153 -6.81 3.92 -8.38
CA SER A 153 -6.91 4.88 -7.28
C SER A 153 -6.45 4.26 -5.95
N PRO A 154 -5.64 4.98 -5.17
CA PRO A 154 -5.31 4.58 -3.81
C PRO A 154 -6.54 4.52 -2.90
N VAL A 155 -7.59 5.29 -3.20
CA VAL A 155 -8.88 5.23 -2.49
C VAL A 155 -9.50 3.83 -2.64
N ASN A 156 -9.52 3.28 -3.87
CA ASN A 156 -10.02 1.94 -4.12
C ASN A 156 -9.17 0.87 -3.41
N GLN A 157 -7.85 1.03 -3.41
CA GLN A 157 -6.93 0.11 -2.74
C GLN A 157 -7.13 0.11 -1.23
N ALA A 158 -7.15 1.29 -0.60
CA ALA A 158 -7.42 1.45 0.83
C ALA A 158 -8.79 0.89 1.24
N SER A 159 -9.82 1.11 0.42
CA SER A 159 -11.17 0.58 0.65
C SER A 159 -11.20 -0.95 0.63
N ARG A 160 -10.49 -1.59 -0.32
CA ARG A 160 -10.38 -3.06 -0.36
C ARG A 160 -9.66 -3.60 0.87
N GLY A 161 -8.55 -2.98 1.28
CA GLY A 161 -7.84 -3.33 2.50
C GLY A 161 -8.73 -3.24 3.74
N ALA A 162 -9.47 -2.13 3.86
CA ALA A 162 -10.42 -1.94 4.96
C ALA A 162 -11.54 -2.98 4.96
N ALA A 163 -12.07 -3.32 3.80
CA ALA A 163 -13.10 -4.35 3.68
C ALA A 163 -12.58 -5.74 4.09
N ALA A 164 -11.36 -6.10 3.71
CA ALA A 164 -10.72 -7.35 4.11
C ALA A 164 -10.51 -7.42 5.63
N ILE A 165 -10.03 -6.32 6.23
CA ILE A 165 -9.86 -6.21 7.68
C ILE A 165 -11.20 -6.36 8.40
N ARG A 166 -12.26 -5.64 7.97
CA ARG A 166 -13.59 -5.76 8.59
C ARG A 166 -14.10 -7.19 8.56
N ARG A 167 -13.99 -7.89 7.42
CA ARG A 167 -14.40 -9.28 7.31
C ARG A 167 -13.61 -10.19 8.26
N ARG A 168 -12.30 -9.97 8.35
CA ARG A 168 -11.44 -10.76 9.23
C ARG A 168 -11.82 -10.55 10.70
N LEU A 169 -11.99 -9.31 11.14
CA LEU A 169 -12.41 -8.99 12.51
C LEU A 169 -13.79 -9.55 12.83
N HIS A 170 -14.73 -9.41 11.90
CA HIS A 170 -16.07 -9.98 12.05
C HIS A 170 -16.05 -11.51 12.19
N ALA A 171 -15.20 -12.20 11.43
CA ALA A 171 -15.03 -13.65 11.53
C ALA A 171 -14.46 -14.11 12.89
N GLU A 172 -13.73 -13.23 13.59
CA GLU A 172 -13.21 -13.46 14.94
C GLU A 172 -14.15 -12.90 16.04
N GLY A 173 -15.35 -12.41 15.66
CA GLY A 173 -16.32 -11.83 16.60
C GLY A 173 -15.87 -10.48 17.17
N ILE A 174 -14.98 -9.77 16.51
CA ILE A 174 -14.43 -8.49 16.99
C ILE A 174 -15.13 -7.35 16.27
N GLU A 175 -15.80 -6.49 17.03
CA GLU A 175 -16.33 -5.22 16.54
C GLU A 175 -15.33 -4.09 16.83
N ALA A 176 -14.84 -3.45 15.76
CA ALA A 176 -13.91 -2.33 15.88
C ALA A 176 -14.12 -1.34 14.72
N PRO A 177 -13.95 -0.03 14.95
CA PRO A 177 -13.92 0.96 13.89
C PRO A 177 -12.75 0.66 12.93
N VAL A 178 -13.04 0.52 11.63
CA VAL A 178 -12.03 0.37 10.59
C VAL A 178 -12.10 1.59 9.67
N MET A 179 -11.09 2.45 9.75
CA MET A 179 -11.03 3.75 9.11
C MET A 179 -9.85 3.81 8.15
N PRO A 180 -10.05 3.55 6.85
CA PRO A 180 -8.98 3.66 5.87
C PRO A 180 -8.54 5.11 5.68
N LEU A 181 -7.28 5.31 5.31
CA LEU A 181 -6.76 6.60 4.90
C LEU A 181 -5.67 6.45 3.83
N VAL A 182 -5.43 7.52 3.09
CA VAL A 182 -4.42 7.58 2.03
C VAL A 182 -3.37 8.65 2.36
N ILE A 183 -2.09 8.29 2.18
CA ILE A 183 -0.97 9.23 2.30
C ILE A 183 -0.22 9.30 0.98
N MET A 184 -0.22 10.48 0.34
CA MET A 184 0.44 10.70 -0.94
C MET A 184 1.72 11.52 -0.76
N VAL A 185 2.84 10.82 -0.65
CA VAL A 185 4.16 11.43 -0.48
C VAL A 185 4.66 11.97 -1.83
N GLY A 186 5.20 13.20 -1.83
CA GLY A 186 5.74 13.82 -3.06
C GLY A 186 4.71 14.51 -3.95
N THR A 187 3.42 14.34 -3.70
CA THR A 187 2.34 15.06 -4.41
C THR A 187 2.25 16.48 -3.91
N GLN A 188 2.44 17.46 -4.78
CA GLN A 188 2.36 18.88 -4.44
C GLN A 188 0.98 19.47 -4.75
N LYS A 189 0.34 18.97 -5.80
CA LYS A 189 -0.98 19.39 -6.22
C LYS A 189 -1.90 18.19 -6.37
N LEU A 190 -2.98 18.19 -5.59
CA LEU A 190 -4.03 17.19 -5.63
C LEU A 190 -5.32 17.82 -6.09
N GLU A 191 -5.87 17.33 -7.19
CA GLU A 191 -7.20 17.72 -7.69
C GLU A 191 -8.12 16.51 -7.58
N ARG A 192 -9.40 16.76 -7.29
CA ARG A 192 -10.43 15.72 -7.40
C ARG A 192 -10.94 15.66 -8.84
N THR A 193 -11.23 14.48 -9.36
CA THR A 193 -11.97 14.34 -10.61
C THR A 193 -13.40 14.87 -10.41
N ARG A 194 -14.10 15.24 -11.48
CA ARG A 194 -15.49 15.71 -11.38
C ARG A 194 -16.37 14.71 -10.64
N GLU A 195 -16.25 13.44 -10.98
CA GLU A 195 -16.97 12.32 -10.37
C GLU A 195 -16.72 12.23 -8.84
N SER A 196 -15.50 12.43 -8.39
CA SER A 196 -15.13 12.39 -6.97
C SER A 196 -15.31 13.73 -6.23
N ALA A 197 -15.59 14.81 -6.94
CA ALA A 197 -15.96 16.09 -6.32
C ALA A 197 -17.44 16.09 -5.87
N GLU A 198 -18.27 15.30 -6.55
CA GLU A 198 -19.70 15.13 -6.25
C GLU A 198 -19.93 14.02 -5.20
N GLU A 199 -19.01 13.05 -5.10
CA GLU A 199 -19.06 11.96 -4.11
C GLU A 199 -18.02 12.17 -3.00
N ASP A 200 -18.39 11.92 -1.75
CA ASP A 200 -17.43 11.83 -0.67
C ASP A 200 -16.52 10.62 -0.90
N LEU A 201 -15.21 10.83 -0.86
CA LEU A 201 -14.23 9.75 -0.99
C LEU A 201 -14.27 8.76 0.18
N GLY A 202 -15.06 9.04 1.22
CA GLY A 202 -15.31 8.18 2.36
C GLY A 202 -14.09 7.96 3.26
N MET A 203 -12.99 8.70 3.02
CA MET A 203 -11.77 8.58 3.81
C MET A 203 -10.88 9.82 3.75
N PRO A 204 -10.07 10.09 4.82
CA PRO A 204 -9.07 11.16 4.82
C PRO A 204 -7.95 10.90 3.82
N ILE A 205 -7.51 11.97 3.15
CA ILE A 205 -6.37 11.94 2.23
C ILE A 205 -5.39 13.03 2.63
N PHE A 206 -4.18 12.61 2.94
CA PHE A 206 -3.08 13.49 3.32
C PHE A 206 -2.03 13.49 2.22
N TYR A 207 -1.55 14.67 1.81
CA TYR A 207 -0.59 14.76 0.71
C TYR A 207 0.49 15.80 0.95
N GLY A 208 1.53 15.76 0.13
CA GLY A 208 2.67 16.63 0.22
C GLY A 208 3.66 16.27 1.33
N HIS A 209 4.58 17.17 1.60
CA HIS A 209 5.63 16.93 2.60
C HIS A 209 5.12 16.89 4.05
N LEU A 210 4.00 17.55 4.33
CA LEU A 210 3.33 17.55 5.63
C LEU A 210 2.32 16.40 5.78
N GLY A 211 1.94 15.74 4.69
CA GLY A 211 0.92 14.70 4.68
C GLY A 211 1.11 13.61 5.75
N PRO A 212 2.29 13.02 5.90
CA PRO A 212 2.53 12.02 6.94
C PRO A 212 2.37 12.55 8.37
N ARG A 213 2.75 13.81 8.62
CA ARG A 213 2.56 14.45 9.92
C ARG A 213 1.09 14.72 10.21
N GLN A 214 0.36 15.23 9.23
CA GLN A 214 -1.08 15.47 9.35
C GLN A 214 -1.85 14.17 9.58
N ALA A 215 -1.47 13.08 8.90
CA ALA A 215 -2.02 11.75 9.15
C ALA A 215 -1.77 11.28 10.59
N MET A 216 -0.56 11.47 11.11
CA MET A 216 -0.23 11.15 12.50
C MET A 216 -1.06 11.97 13.50
N GLU A 217 -1.22 13.27 13.26
CA GLU A 217 -2.04 14.17 14.08
C GLU A 217 -3.52 13.75 14.02
N HIS A 218 -4.03 13.39 12.83
CA HIS A 218 -5.37 12.85 12.66
C HIS A 218 -5.58 11.56 13.46
N LEU A 219 -4.67 10.60 13.37
CA LEU A 219 -4.78 9.34 14.13
C LEU A 219 -4.79 9.59 15.65
N ARG A 220 -4.00 10.55 16.14
CA ARG A 220 -3.99 10.95 17.55
C ARG A 220 -5.28 11.65 18.01
N SER A 221 -5.96 12.34 17.10
CA SER A 221 -7.21 13.06 17.40
C SER A 221 -8.46 12.18 17.36
N LEU A 222 -8.33 10.93 16.90
CA LEU A 222 -9.46 10.00 16.88
C LEU A 222 -9.97 9.75 18.31
N PRO A 223 -11.30 9.73 18.51
CA PRO A 223 -11.88 9.42 19.80
C PRO A 223 -11.48 8.00 20.22
N GLN A 224 -11.29 7.81 21.52
CA GLN A 224 -10.98 6.48 22.05
C GLN A 224 -12.21 5.58 21.89
N ALA A 225 -12.10 4.58 21.02
CA ALA A 225 -13.10 3.57 20.73
C ALA A 225 -12.71 2.18 21.22
N LEU A 226 -11.40 1.94 21.46
CA LEU A 226 -10.86 0.64 21.85
C LEU A 226 -10.07 0.74 23.15
N ASP A 227 -10.21 -0.27 24.00
CA ASP A 227 -9.36 -0.49 25.16
C ASP A 227 -8.11 -1.31 24.79
N ASP A 228 -7.16 -1.42 25.73
CA ASP A 228 -5.89 -2.11 25.49
C ASP A 228 -6.06 -3.64 25.33
N GLY A 229 -7.12 -4.22 25.90
CA GLY A 229 -7.47 -5.64 25.74
C GLY A 229 -7.95 -5.93 24.32
N THR A 230 -8.89 -5.13 23.85
CA THR A 230 -9.42 -5.20 22.48
C THR A 230 -8.32 -4.94 21.44
N ILE A 231 -7.45 -3.94 21.67
CA ILE A 231 -6.31 -3.69 20.78
C ILE A 231 -5.41 -4.93 20.66
N ARG A 232 -5.08 -5.59 21.79
CA ARG A 232 -4.27 -6.83 21.77
C ARG A 232 -4.97 -7.94 21.00
N HIS A 233 -6.26 -8.15 21.24
CA HIS A 233 -7.04 -9.17 20.54
C HIS A 233 -7.09 -8.91 19.03
N ILE A 234 -7.27 -7.66 18.59
CA ILE A 234 -7.21 -7.29 17.18
C ILE A 234 -5.83 -7.59 16.58
N VAL A 235 -4.76 -7.23 17.27
CA VAL A 235 -3.39 -7.53 16.81
C VAL A 235 -3.18 -9.03 16.65
N GLU A 236 -3.67 -9.84 17.58
CA GLU A 236 -3.59 -11.30 17.49
C GLU A 236 -4.45 -11.87 16.37
N ALA A 237 -5.66 -11.37 16.17
CA ALA A 237 -6.57 -11.79 15.11
C ALA A 237 -6.05 -11.47 13.69
N LEU A 238 -5.32 -10.36 13.55
CA LEU A 238 -4.70 -9.94 12.31
C LEU A 238 -3.28 -10.51 12.13
N ARG A 239 -2.68 -11.02 13.21
CA ARG A 239 -1.54 -11.94 13.15
C ARG A 239 -2.03 -13.29 12.68
N ASP A 240 -1.41 -13.81 11.71
CA ASP A 240 -1.86 -15.05 11.09
C ASP A 240 -1.94 -16.29 11.96
N LYS A 241 -2.95 -17.08 11.61
CA LYS A 241 -2.99 -18.54 11.80
C LYS A 241 -2.58 -19.26 10.53
#